data_7d51394583a1f0d280b20ce956980e86
#
_entry.id   7d51394583a1f0d280b20ce956980e86
#
_cell.length_a   1.000
_cell.length_b   1.000
_cell.length_c   1.000
_cell.angle_alpha   90.00
_cell.angle_beta   90.00
_cell.angle_gamma   90.00
#
_symmetry.space_group_name_H-M   'P 1'
#
loop_
_entity.id
_entity.type
_entity.pdbx_description
1 polymer ?
#
loop_
_entity_poly.entity_id
_entity_poly.type
_entity_poly.pdbx_seq_one_letter_code
_entity_poly.pdbx_strand_id
1 'polypeptide(L)'
;MPSLVPRPALFLVAVTSALALEPNPAPTRATADYVPDVATLVTPSSSELRELVERFVTDRREIERFYDVKSSALHARRLHEFFETWQTQLAKIDYDQLGVDGRIDFTLLRTRLTHELRLLDREAQRAIEMAPLLPFTEDLARLQESRRTLEPIDAAAAAKAVDQIRQAVERTKSSVEATLKPAAEKTAPAFATKVVALRAANQLAELQKTFDDWFKFYDGYDPGFGWWTREPRKQTAQALDDYQKLLREKLAGIDPKAKDEPIIGDPIGRAGLLADLENEMIAYTPEELLAIAEKEFAWVDTELKRAAHDMGLGDDWKAALEKVKEDHVAPGEQPALIRDLALEATRYVRDNHLVTVPPLAADLWRMLMLPPEQQKVAPFFLGGNDILVAFPTDTMTEEEKVQSLRANNRHFARATVFHELVPGHHLQYYWRARSNQHRDLFTTPFWIEGWSLWWEFYLWDRKFTVTPEDRIGALFWRAHRCARIIFSLKFHLGEWTPQQCVDFLVERVGHERASATGEVRRSFNGQWPPLYQAGYMLGALQLRELHRTLVDTGKMTDLQFHDTILKGGTMPIEMVRALLLQEKLPRDFKPAWRFAQ
;
A
#
# COMPACT_ATOMS: atom_id res chain seq x y z
N MET A 1 78.94 -36.41 21.22
CA MET A 1 77.53 -36.62 20.84
C MET A 1 76.64 -36.08 21.95
N PRO A 2 76.01 -34.94 21.80
CA PRO A 2 75.00 -34.53 22.73
C PRO A 2 73.59 -34.67 22.09
N SER A 3 72.69 -35.19 22.87
CA SER A 3 71.33 -35.51 22.62
C SER A 3 70.49 -34.25 22.47
N LEU A 4 69.71 -34.16 21.38
CA LEU A 4 68.68 -33.15 21.15
C LEU A 4 67.36 -33.53 21.88
N VAL A 5 66.95 -32.69 22.84
CA VAL A 5 65.63 -32.75 23.48
C VAL A 5 64.69 -31.88 22.69
N PRO A 6 63.49 -32.32 22.25
CA PRO A 6 62.52 -31.46 21.58
C PRO A 6 61.77 -30.65 22.61
N ARG A 7 61.61 -29.33 22.33
CA ARG A 7 60.75 -28.41 23.06
C ARG A 7 59.23 -28.64 22.69
N PRO A 8 58.30 -28.63 23.65
CA PRO A 8 56.89 -28.72 23.35
C PRO A 8 56.38 -27.39 22.78
N ALA A 9 55.71 -27.46 21.63
CA ALA A 9 54.97 -26.35 21.08
C ALA A 9 53.70 -26.12 21.93
N LEU A 10 53.59 -24.93 22.51
CA LEU A 10 52.37 -24.47 23.17
C LEU A 10 51.33 -24.15 22.06
N PHE A 11 50.32 -24.99 21.92
CA PHE A 11 49.12 -24.66 21.17
C PHE A 11 48.27 -23.77 22.06
N LEU A 12 48.17 -22.47 21.69
CA LEU A 12 47.20 -21.54 22.25
C LEU A 12 45.83 -21.89 21.64
N VAL A 13 45.02 -22.63 22.36
CA VAL A 13 43.61 -22.82 22.01
C VAL A 13 42.90 -21.52 22.37
N ALA A 14 42.63 -20.68 21.37
CA ALA A 14 41.69 -19.57 21.51
C ALA A 14 40.30 -20.17 21.70
N VAL A 15 39.83 -20.21 22.94
CA VAL A 15 38.42 -20.46 23.24
C VAL A 15 37.68 -19.22 22.85
N THR A 16 37.17 -19.18 21.61
CA THR A 16 36.10 -18.25 21.24
C THR A 16 34.88 -18.70 22.01
N SER A 17 34.55 -17.95 23.06
CA SER A 17 33.24 -18.05 23.71
C SER A 17 32.19 -17.64 22.67
N ALA A 18 31.62 -18.62 21.97
CA ALA A 18 30.35 -18.42 21.31
C ALA A 18 29.36 -18.04 22.42
N LEU A 19 29.01 -16.79 22.50
CA LEU A 19 27.84 -16.36 23.25
C LEU A 19 26.67 -17.12 22.63
N ALA A 20 26.25 -18.20 23.29
CA ALA A 20 25.03 -18.88 22.96
C ALA A 20 23.90 -17.82 23.10
N LEU A 21 23.35 -17.41 21.98
CA LEU A 21 22.15 -16.59 21.95
C LEU A 21 21.08 -17.33 22.74
N GLU A 22 20.70 -16.80 23.90
CA GLU A 22 19.59 -17.37 24.64
C GLU A 22 18.37 -17.36 23.72
N PRO A 23 17.63 -18.48 23.60
CA PRO A 23 16.41 -18.50 22.82
C PRO A 23 15.46 -17.43 23.37
N ASN A 24 14.70 -16.79 22.50
CA ASN A 24 13.63 -15.87 22.92
C ASN A 24 12.79 -16.63 23.96
N PRO A 25 12.72 -16.17 25.21
CA PRO A 25 11.93 -16.89 26.20
C PRO A 25 10.52 -16.99 25.65
N ALA A 26 9.99 -18.21 25.57
CA ALA A 26 8.58 -18.40 25.25
C ALA A 26 7.74 -17.47 26.12
N PRO A 27 6.59 -16.96 25.66
CA PRO A 27 5.76 -16.09 26.48
C PRO A 27 5.58 -16.70 27.85
N THR A 28 6.04 -16.01 28.89
CA THR A 28 6.03 -16.52 30.26
C THR A 28 4.63 -16.48 30.89
N ARG A 29 3.67 -15.80 30.20
CA ARG A 29 2.29 -15.70 30.63
C ARG A 29 1.49 -16.94 30.27
N ALA A 30 0.63 -17.37 31.19
CA ALA A 30 -0.39 -18.38 30.86
C ALA A 30 -1.38 -17.80 29.83
N THR A 31 -1.93 -18.64 28.95
CA THR A 31 -2.93 -18.17 27.98
C THR A 31 -4.17 -17.55 28.63
N ALA A 32 -4.50 -17.95 29.85
CA ALA A 32 -5.58 -17.35 30.64
C ALA A 32 -5.32 -15.86 30.95
N ASP A 33 -4.08 -15.44 31.07
CA ASP A 33 -3.71 -14.05 31.37
C ASP A 33 -3.95 -13.09 30.19
N TYR A 34 -4.21 -13.63 28.99
CA TYR A 34 -4.58 -12.85 27.81
C TYR A 34 -6.09 -12.61 27.70
N VAL A 35 -6.90 -13.24 28.54
CA VAL A 35 -8.35 -13.03 28.56
C VAL A 35 -8.63 -11.72 29.34
N PRO A 36 -9.25 -10.72 28.68
CA PRO A 36 -9.58 -9.47 29.37
C PRO A 36 -10.73 -9.65 30.36
N ASP A 37 -10.89 -8.72 31.27
CA ASP A 37 -12.13 -8.61 32.04
C ASP A 37 -13.29 -8.26 31.08
N VAL A 38 -14.08 -9.27 30.71
CA VAL A 38 -15.15 -9.13 29.72
C VAL A 38 -16.26 -8.20 30.19
N ALA A 39 -16.44 -8.00 31.49
CA ALA A 39 -17.44 -7.07 32.02
C ALA A 39 -17.13 -5.61 31.60
N THR A 40 -15.86 -5.28 31.45
CA THR A 40 -15.42 -3.95 31.02
C THR A 40 -15.61 -3.69 29.53
N LEU A 41 -15.87 -4.73 28.74
CA LEU A 41 -16.05 -4.65 27.29
C LEU A 41 -17.54 -4.50 26.89
N VAL A 42 -18.46 -4.69 27.86
CA VAL A 42 -19.90 -4.51 27.60
C VAL A 42 -20.26 -3.04 27.67
N THR A 43 -20.06 -2.34 26.55
CA THR A 43 -20.37 -0.92 26.43
C THR A 43 -21.29 -0.69 25.23
N PRO A 44 -22.23 0.29 25.29
CA PRO A 44 -22.97 0.75 24.13
C PRO A 44 -22.03 1.25 23.04
N SER A 45 -22.44 1.15 21.76
CA SER A 45 -21.73 1.80 20.66
C SER A 45 -21.66 3.30 20.89
N SER A 46 -20.53 3.93 20.64
CA SER A 46 -20.35 5.38 20.71
C SER A 46 -20.97 6.10 19.49
N SER A 47 -21.26 5.37 18.40
CA SER A 47 -21.82 5.93 17.17
C SER A 47 -23.22 5.37 16.90
N GLU A 48 -24.16 6.25 16.68
CA GLU A 48 -25.52 5.94 16.28
C GLU A 48 -25.59 5.36 14.85
N LEU A 49 -24.53 5.56 14.04
CA LEU A 49 -24.48 5.12 12.64
C LEU A 49 -23.71 3.83 12.43
N ARG A 50 -23.23 3.17 13.49
CA ARG A 50 -22.46 1.94 13.36
C ARG A 50 -23.14 0.88 12.51
N GLU A 51 -24.38 0.52 12.87
CA GLU A 51 -25.15 -0.51 12.15
C GLU A 51 -25.44 -0.13 10.70
N LEU A 52 -25.65 1.18 10.46
CA LEU A 52 -25.89 1.71 9.12
C LEU A 52 -24.63 1.55 8.24
N VAL A 53 -23.46 1.85 8.76
CA VAL A 53 -22.17 1.67 8.04
C VAL A 53 -21.91 0.18 7.77
N GLU A 54 -22.10 -0.68 8.78
CA GLU A 54 -21.96 -2.15 8.64
C GLU A 54 -22.90 -2.70 7.56
N ARG A 55 -24.14 -2.21 7.52
CA ARG A 55 -25.11 -2.56 6.49
C ARG A 55 -24.68 -2.09 5.11
N PHE A 56 -24.24 -0.84 4.97
CA PHE A 56 -23.72 -0.33 3.70
C PHE A 56 -22.60 -1.21 3.13
N VAL A 57 -21.64 -1.60 3.97
CA VAL A 57 -20.52 -2.47 3.58
C VAL A 57 -21.02 -3.82 3.07
N THR A 58 -22.01 -4.41 3.79
CA THR A 58 -22.55 -5.72 3.45
C THR A 58 -23.36 -5.66 2.15
N ASP A 59 -24.28 -4.71 2.03
CA ASP A 59 -25.12 -4.56 0.84
C ASP A 59 -24.28 -4.23 -0.42
N ARG A 60 -23.28 -3.35 -0.28
CA ARG A 60 -22.31 -3.06 -1.36
C ARG A 60 -21.61 -4.30 -1.86
N ARG A 61 -21.07 -5.11 -0.94
CA ARG A 61 -20.36 -6.36 -1.30
C ARG A 61 -21.26 -7.33 -2.04
N GLU A 62 -22.56 -7.45 -1.66
CA GLU A 62 -23.51 -8.32 -2.34
C GLU A 62 -23.82 -7.83 -3.76
N ILE A 63 -23.94 -6.51 -3.97
CA ILE A 63 -24.14 -5.92 -5.30
C ILE A 63 -22.91 -6.14 -6.18
N GLU A 64 -21.70 -5.86 -5.67
CA GLU A 64 -20.45 -6.09 -6.39
C GLU A 64 -20.23 -7.58 -6.73
N ARG A 65 -20.63 -8.49 -5.83
CA ARG A 65 -20.56 -9.93 -6.06
C ARG A 65 -21.53 -10.40 -7.13
N PHE A 66 -22.73 -9.80 -7.19
CA PHE A 66 -23.72 -10.17 -8.20
C PHE A 66 -23.37 -9.56 -9.56
N TYR A 67 -23.02 -8.31 -9.63
CA TYR A 67 -22.58 -7.62 -10.87
C TYR A 67 -21.05 -7.67 -10.99
N ASP A 68 -20.48 -8.88 -11.11
CA ASP A 68 -19.06 -9.17 -10.99
C ASP A 68 -18.19 -8.79 -12.20
N VAL A 69 -18.77 -8.45 -13.35
CA VAL A 69 -18.04 -7.99 -14.54
C VAL A 69 -17.76 -6.49 -14.44
N LYS A 70 -16.67 -6.13 -13.80
CA LYS A 70 -16.32 -4.73 -13.46
C LYS A 70 -16.26 -3.79 -14.68
N SER A 71 -15.90 -4.32 -15.86
CA SER A 71 -15.79 -3.54 -17.09
C SER A 71 -17.12 -3.36 -17.84
N SER A 72 -18.24 -3.93 -17.35
CA SER A 72 -19.54 -3.83 -18.01
C SER A 72 -20.27 -2.52 -17.67
N ALA A 73 -21.00 -1.98 -18.63
CA ALA A 73 -21.88 -0.84 -18.42
C ALA A 73 -22.98 -1.12 -17.37
N LEU A 74 -23.41 -2.39 -17.25
CA LEU A 74 -24.41 -2.79 -16.26
C LEU A 74 -23.84 -2.66 -14.83
N HIS A 75 -22.63 -3.15 -14.58
CA HIS A 75 -21.94 -3.00 -13.29
C HIS A 75 -21.84 -1.53 -12.87
N ALA A 76 -21.31 -0.68 -13.76
CA ALA A 76 -21.13 0.74 -13.49
C ALA A 76 -22.49 1.42 -13.16
N ARG A 77 -23.54 1.17 -13.96
CA ARG A 77 -24.88 1.72 -13.73
C ARG A 77 -25.45 1.28 -12.38
N ARG A 78 -25.34 0.00 -12.01
CA ARG A 78 -25.90 -0.53 -10.76
C ARG A 78 -25.21 0.03 -9.52
N LEU A 79 -23.88 0.19 -9.56
CA LEU A 79 -23.17 0.84 -8.47
C LEU A 79 -23.50 2.34 -8.38
N HIS A 80 -23.61 3.03 -9.51
CA HIS A 80 -24.01 4.43 -9.53
C HIS A 80 -25.39 4.63 -8.90
N GLU A 81 -26.41 3.85 -9.33
CA GLU A 81 -27.75 3.86 -8.74
C GLU A 81 -27.73 3.57 -7.23
N PHE A 82 -26.89 2.63 -6.80
CA PHE A 82 -26.73 2.28 -5.39
C PHE A 82 -26.15 3.42 -4.57
N PHE A 83 -25.06 4.03 -5.01
CA PHE A 83 -24.40 5.11 -4.26
C PHE A 83 -25.25 6.38 -4.22
N GLU A 84 -25.90 6.78 -5.30
CA GLU A 84 -26.83 7.92 -5.31
C GLU A 84 -28.01 7.71 -4.38
N THR A 85 -28.58 6.49 -4.37
CA THR A 85 -29.67 6.15 -3.47
C THR A 85 -29.22 6.24 -2.01
N TRP A 86 -28.02 5.72 -1.68
CA TRP A 86 -27.46 5.86 -0.34
C TRP A 86 -27.22 7.32 0.06
N GLN A 87 -26.74 8.19 -0.84
CA GLN A 87 -26.62 9.63 -0.56
C GLN A 87 -28.01 10.26 -0.24
N THR A 88 -29.02 9.88 -1.02
CA THR A 88 -30.39 10.38 -0.81
C THR A 88 -30.96 9.92 0.53
N GLN A 89 -30.72 8.67 0.94
CA GLN A 89 -31.20 8.17 2.23
C GLN A 89 -30.41 8.76 3.41
N LEU A 90 -29.09 8.88 3.28
CA LEU A 90 -28.23 9.51 4.29
C LEU A 90 -28.66 10.95 4.57
N ALA A 91 -29.11 11.69 3.55
CA ALA A 91 -29.59 13.05 3.69
C ALA A 91 -30.86 13.19 4.55
N LYS A 92 -31.61 12.10 4.80
CA LYS A 92 -32.83 12.12 5.63
C LYS A 92 -32.58 11.95 7.12
N ILE A 93 -31.34 11.62 7.52
CA ILE A 93 -30.99 11.44 8.93
C ILE A 93 -31.12 12.77 9.66
N ASP A 94 -31.71 12.73 10.86
CA ASP A 94 -31.72 13.87 11.79
C ASP A 94 -30.32 14.06 12.37
N TYR A 95 -29.55 14.90 11.69
CA TYR A 95 -28.15 15.16 12.01
C TYR A 95 -27.95 15.78 13.38
N ASP A 96 -28.91 16.57 13.85
CA ASP A 96 -28.76 17.32 15.11
C ASP A 96 -28.86 16.41 16.34
N GLN A 97 -29.47 15.24 16.20
CA GLN A 97 -29.53 14.21 17.24
C GLN A 97 -28.24 13.39 17.37
N LEU A 98 -27.32 13.49 16.38
CA LEU A 98 -26.08 12.71 16.40
C LEU A 98 -25.07 13.28 17.40
N GLY A 99 -24.44 12.38 18.17
CA GLY A 99 -23.27 12.66 18.99
C GLY A 99 -22.02 12.92 18.13
N VAL A 100 -20.89 13.10 18.77
CA VAL A 100 -19.60 13.37 18.07
C VAL A 100 -19.24 12.22 17.12
N ASP A 101 -19.27 10.97 17.61
CA ASP A 101 -18.95 9.79 16.79
C ASP A 101 -19.93 9.61 15.63
N GLY A 102 -21.23 9.78 15.85
CA GLY A 102 -22.24 9.72 14.79
C GLY A 102 -22.06 10.78 13.71
N ARG A 103 -21.67 12.01 14.09
CA ARG A 103 -21.35 13.09 13.13
C ARG A 103 -20.08 12.81 12.34
N ILE A 104 -19.08 12.21 12.96
CA ILE A 104 -17.87 11.73 12.29
C ILE A 104 -18.26 10.67 11.25
N ASP A 105 -18.98 9.63 11.64
CA ASP A 105 -19.35 8.53 10.73
C ASP A 105 -20.30 9.00 9.60
N PHE A 106 -21.19 9.95 9.87
CA PHE A 106 -21.99 10.61 8.83
C PHE A 106 -21.10 11.31 7.80
N THR A 107 -20.15 12.09 8.28
CA THR A 107 -19.22 12.86 7.42
C THR A 107 -18.35 11.91 6.59
N LEU A 108 -17.83 10.86 7.21
CA LEU A 108 -17.04 9.82 6.55
C LEU A 108 -17.84 9.12 5.44
N LEU A 109 -19.06 8.66 5.75
CA LEU A 109 -19.89 7.94 4.77
C LEU A 109 -20.31 8.86 3.62
N ARG A 110 -20.71 10.10 3.90
CA ARG A 110 -21.04 11.10 2.87
C ARG A 110 -19.86 11.35 1.93
N THR A 111 -18.67 11.56 2.47
CA THR A 111 -17.45 11.79 1.69
C THR A 111 -17.10 10.56 0.88
N ARG A 112 -17.19 9.37 1.47
CA ARG A 112 -16.95 8.11 0.78
C ARG A 112 -17.89 7.88 -0.40
N LEU A 113 -19.19 8.09 -0.23
CA LEU A 113 -20.17 7.97 -1.31
C LEU A 113 -19.88 8.92 -2.47
N THR A 114 -19.52 10.16 -2.16
CA THR A 114 -19.11 11.15 -3.18
C THR A 114 -17.86 10.69 -3.93
N HIS A 115 -16.89 10.15 -3.22
CA HIS A 115 -15.66 9.64 -3.84
C HIS A 115 -15.91 8.42 -4.73
N GLU A 116 -16.75 7.46 -4.29
CA GLU A 116 -17.10 6.29 -5.10
C GLU A 116 -17.76 6.68 -6.43
N LEU A 117 -18.65 7.66 -6.44
CA LEU A 117 -19.24 8.19 -7.68
C LEU A 117 -18.16 8.78 -8.62
N ARG A 118 -17.22 9.57 -8.08
CA ARG A 118 -16.10 10.11 -8.88
C ARG A 118 -15.16 9.02 -9.41
N LEU A 119 -14.99 7.93 -8.67
CA LEU A 119 -14.23 6.77 -9.15
C LEU A 119 -14.94 6.11 -10.33
N LEU A 120 -16.27 5.94 -10.28
CA LEU A 120 -17.06 5.43 -11.41
C LEU A 120 -16.95 6.34 -12.63
N ASP A 121 -17.01 7.66 -12.46
CA ASP A 121 -16.82 8.63 -13.56
C ASP A 121 -15.43 8.50 -14.20
N ARG A 122 -14.39 8.35 -13.38
CA ARG A 122 -13.02 8.14 -13.85
C ARG A 122 -12.89 6.83 -14.64
N GLU A 123 -13.48 5.75 -14.16
CA GLU A 123 -13.47 4.47 -14.87
C GLU A 123 -14.30 4.53 -16.17
N ALA A 124 -15.41 5.26 -16.19
CA ALA A 124 -16.18 5.50 -17.42
C ALA A 124 -15.34 6.25 -18.47
N GLN A 125 -14.59 7.28 -18.05
CA GLN A 125 -13.68 7.99 -18.96
C GLN A 125 -12.57 7.07 -19.49
N ARG A 126 -11.98 6.22 -18.65
CA ARG A 126 -10.98 5.22 -19.05
C ARG A 126 -11.56 4.19 -20.03
N ALA A 127 -12.79 3.77 -19.83
CA ALA A 127 -13.48 2.87 -20.74
C ALA A 127 -13.67 3.51 -22.13
N ILE A 128 -14.00 4.80 -22.20
CA ILE A 128 -14.09 5.54 -23.47
C ILE A 128 -12.72 5.56 -24.19
N GLU A 129 -11.62 5.80 -23.45
CA GLU A 129 -10.27 5.79 -24.02
C GLU A 129 -9.87 4.43 -24.57
N MET A 130 -10.31 3.33 -23.92
CA MET A 130 -10.01 1.97 -24.35
C MET A 130 -10.98 1.39 -25.38
N ALA A 131 -12.17 1.98 -25.56
CA ALA A 131 -13.21 1.45 -26.43
C ALA A 131 -12.74 1.12 -27.87
N PRO A 132 -11.86 1.92 -28.51
CA PRO A 132 -11.34 1.56 -29.84
C PRO A 132 -10.46 0.30 -29.83
N LEU A 133 -9.83 -0.03 -28.69
CA LEU A 133 -9.02 -1.25 -28.54
C LEU A 133 -9.85 -2.45 -28.08
N LEU A 134 -10.97 -2.25 -27.40
CA LEU A 134 -11.79 -3.30 -26.80
C LEU A 134 -13.28 -3.18 -27.18
N PRO A 135 -13.65 -3.09 -28.48
CA PRO A 135 -15.05 -2.86 -28.88
C PRO A 135 -15.98 -4.03 -28.57
N PHE A 136 -15.45 -5.20 -28.21
CA PHE A 136 -16.16 -6.44 -27.89
C PHE A 136 -16.37 -6.65 -26.38
N THR A 137 -16.04 -5.67 -25.53
CA THR A 137 -16.15 -5.75 -24.05
C THR A 137 -17.56 -6.15 -23.63
N GLU A 138 -18.59 -5.48 -24.12
CA GLU A 138 -19.99 -5.73 -23.75
C GLU A 138 -20.50 -7.09 -24.25
N ASP A 139 -19.99 -7.60 -25.36
CA ASP A 139 -20.37 -8.92 -25.85
C ASP A 139 -19.85 -10.03 -24.94
N LEU A 140 -18.61 -9.92 -24.45
CA LEU A 140 -18.04 -10.83 -23.45
C LEU A 140 -18.75 -10.70 -22.09
N ALA A 141 -19.06 -9.47 -21.66
CA ALA A 141 -19.76 -9.22 -20.40
C ALA A 141 -21.14 -9.85 -20.40
N ARG A 142 -21.89 -9.73 -21.52
CA ARG A 142 -23.24 -10.26 -21.66
C ARG A 142 -23.32 -11.77 -21.47
N LEU A 143 -22.31 -12.53 -21.91
CA LEU A 143 -22.28 -13.98 -21.69
C LEU A 143 -22.35 -14.33 -20.20
N GLN A 144 -21.55 -13.66 -19.38
CA GLN A 144 -21.53 -13.87 -17.93
C GLN A 144 -22.78 -13.31 -17.23
N GLU A 145 -23.30 -12.20 -17.72
CA GLU A 145 -24.51 -11.56 -17.18
C GLU A 145 -25.76 -12.44 -17.40
N SER A 146 -25.94 -13.00 -18.60
CA SER A 146 -27.03 -13.94 -18.91
C SER A 146 -26.94 -15.20 -18.04
N ARG A 147 -25.73 -15.71 -17.81
CA ARG A 147 -25.53 -16.84 -16.89
C ARG A 147 -25.99 -16.52 -15.46
N ARG A 148 -25.67 -15.32 -14.97
CA ARG A 148 -26.04 -14.91 -13.60
C ARG A 148 -27.54 -14.77 -13.42
N THR A 149 -28.25 -14.31 -14.44
CA THR A 149 -29.73 -14.21 -14.42
C THR A 149 -30.40 -15.56 -14.70
N LEU A 150 -29.61 -16.64 -14.86
CA LEU A 150 -30.11 -18.01 -15.14
C LEU A 150 -30.96 -18.07 -16.43
N GLU A 151 -30.65 -17.25 -17.40
CA GLU A 151 -31.27 -17.33 -18.71
C GLU A 151 -31.01 -18.71 -19.34
N PRO A 152 -32.04 -19.34 -19.93
CA PRO A 152 -31.86 -20.60 -20.65
C PRO A 152 -30.82 -20.45 -21.75
N ILE A 153 -29.84 -21.36 -21.80
CA ILE A 153 -28.81 -21.30 -22.83
C ILE A 153 -29.21 -22.09 -24.07
N ASP A 154 -29.15 -21.45 -25.23
CA ASP A 154 -29.15 -22.12 -26.53
C ASP A 154 -27.70 -22.34 -26.96
N ALA A 155 -27.28 -23.59 -27.00
CA ALA A 155 -25.90 -23.95 -27.29
C ALA A 155 -25.41 -23.52 -28.67
N ALA A 156 -26.28 -23.57 -29.70
CA ALA A 156 -25.94 -23.15 -31.05
C ALA A 156 -25.84 -21.61 -31.15
N ALA A 157 -26.77 -20.89 -30.50
CA ALA A 157 -26.72 -19.45 -30.39
C ALA A 157 -25.49 -18.99 -29.62
N ALA A 158 -25.14 -19.66 -28.52
CA ALA A 158 -23.93 -19.40 -27.74
C ALA A 158 -22.65 -19.59 -28.58
N ALA A 159 -22.55 -20.70 -29.34
CA ALA A 159 -21.42 -20.92 -30.24
C ALA A 159 -21.27 -19.83 -31.28
N LYS A 160 -22.40 -19.39 -31.87
CA LYS A 160 -22.43 -18.29 -32.83
C LYS A 160 -21.98 -16.97 -32.19
N ALA A 161 -22.44 -16.64 -30.97
CA ALA A 161 -22.02 -15.43 -30.25
C ALA A 161 -20.52 -15.45 -29.97
N VAL A 162 -19.98 -16.58 -29.52
CA VAL A 162 -18.55 -16.76 -29.28
C VAL A 162 -17.72 -16.57 -30.57
N ASP A 163 -18.18 -17.12 -31.70
CA ASP A 163 -17.49 -16.90 -32.98
C ASP A 163 -17.56 -15.45 -33.46
N GLN A 164 -18.67 -14.75 -33.22
CA GLN A 164 -18.80 -13.32 -33.52
C GLN A 164 -17.80 -12.48 -32.70
N ILE A 165 -17.60 -12.81 -31.41
CA ILE A 165 -16.57 -12.20 -30.57
C ILE A 165 -15.18 -12.45 -31.15
N ARG A 166 -14.85 -13.69 -31.52
CA ARG A 166 -13.57 -14.02 -32.21
C ARG A 166 -13.34 -13.13 -33.42
N GLN A 167 -14.33 -13.03 -34.29
CA GLN A 167 -14.23 -12.22 -35.50
C GLN A 167 -14.04 -10.73 -35.20
N ALA A 168 -14.68 -10.22 -34.12
CA ALA A 168 -14.50 -8.83 -33.68
C ALA A 168 -13.06 -8.62 -33.16
N VAL A 169 -12.52 -9.55 -32.37
CA VAL A 169 -11.13 -9.51 -31.87
C VAL A 169 -10.14 -9.51 -33.03
N GLU A 170 -10.29 -10.41 -34.01
CA GLU A 170 -9.41 -10.51 -35.16
C GLU A 170 -9.44 -9.26 -36.05
N ARG A 171 -10.63 -8.67 -36.28
CA ARG A 171 -10.75 -7.40 -36.99
C ARG A 171 -10.06 -6.27 -36.27
N THR A 172 -10.26 -6.17 -34.93
CA THR A 172 -9.63 -5.14 -34.10
C THR A 172 -8.11 -5.31 -34.13
N LYS A 173 -7.61 -6.54 -33.93
CA LYS A 173 -6.18 -6.87 -34.02
C LYS A 173 -5.58 -6.41 -35.34
N SER A 174 -6.21 -6.78 -36.46
CA SER A 174 -5.75 -6.42 -37.81
C SER A 174 -5.74 -4.90 -38.03
N SER A 175 -6.73 -4.19 -37.49
CA SER A 175 -6.78 -2.71 -37.52
C SER A 175 -5.61 -2.11 -36.75
N VAL A 176 -5.34 -2.60 -35.55
CA VAL A 176 -4.21 -2.15 -34.72
C VAL A 176 -2.87 -2.44 -35.41
N GLU A 177 -2.68 -3.65 -35.94
CA GLU A 177 -1.46 -4.02 -36.70
C GLU A 177 -1.23 -3.12 -37.92
N ALA A 178 -2.28 -2.72 -38.60
CA ALA A 178 -2.19 -1.80 -39.74
C ALA A 178 -1.63 -0.42 -39.32
N THR A 179 -1.95 0.07 -38.10
CA THR A 179 -1.41 1.35 -37.59
C THR A 179 0.06 1.28 -37.21
N LEU A 180 0.59 0.08 -36.94
CA LEU A 180 2.00 -0.13 -36.59
C LEU A 180 2.95 -0.18 -37.80
N LYS A 181 2.44 -0.15 -39.03
CA LYS A 181 3.25 -0.16 -40.24
C LYS A 181 3.89 1.23 -40.46
N PRO A 182 5.14 1.31 -40.99
CA PRO A 182 5.87 2.57 -41.13
C PRO A 182 5.15 3.69 -41.88
N ALA A 183 4.27 3.36 -42.82
CA ALA A 183 3.48 4.32 -43.61
C ALA A 183 2.37 5.00 -42.77
N ALA A 184 2.03 4.46 -41.60
CA ALA A 184 0.97 4.93 -40.72
C ALA A 184 1.48 5.83 -39.58
N GLU A 185 2.79 6.07 -39.46
CA GLU A 185 3.37 6.91 -38.38
C GLU A 185 2.82 8.35 -38.35
N LYS A 186 2.26 8.84 -39.45
CA LYS A 186 1.67 10.19 -39.53
C LYS A 186 0.22 10.30 -39.05
N THR A 187 -0.45 9.19 -38.73
CA THR A 187 -1.87 9.14 -38.37
C THR A 187 -2.20 8.14 -37.25
N ALA A 188 -1.24 7.85 -36.35
CA ALA A 188 -1.54 7.02 -35.19
C ALA A 188 -2.64 7.70 -34.36
N PRO A 189 -3.77 7.02 -34.10
CA PRO A 189 -4.84 7.61 -33.30
C PRO A 189 -4.35 7.89 -31.86
N ALA A 190 -4.94 8.90 -31.21
CA ALA A 190 -4.57 9.34 -29.86
C ALA A 190 -4.66 8.22 -28.79
N PHE A 191 -5.41 7.15 -29.05
CA PHE A 191 -5.54 6.00 -28.14
C PHE A 191 -4.33 5.04 -28.14
N ALA A 192 -3.32 5.27 -28.94
CA ALA A 192 -2.12 4.44 -29.01
C ALA A 192 -1.03 4.79 -27.96
N THR A 193 -1.37 5.47 -26.85
CA THR A 193 -0.43 5.68 -25.76
C THR A 193 -0.12 4.37 -25.04
N LYS A 194 1.13 4.22 -24.55
CA LYS A 194 1.55 3.03 -23.78
C LYS A 194 0.66 2.76 -22.57
N VAL A 195 0.20 3.82 -21.91
CA VAL A 195 -0.70 3.75 -20.74
C VAL A 195 -2.05 3.13 -21.12
N VAL A 196 -2.70 3.65 -22.16
CA VAL A 196 -4.00 3.13 -22.62
C VAL A 196 -3.86 1.69 -23.15
N ALA A 197 -2.78 1.38 -23.85
CA ALA A 197 -2.50 0.03 -24.34
C ALA A 197 -2.31 -0.98 -23.21
N LEU A 198 -1.56 -0.61 -22.17
CA LEU A 198 -1.36 -1.47 -20.99
C LEU A 198 -2.67 -1.66 -20.21
N ARG A 199 -3.44 -0.59 -20.03
CA ARG A 199 -4.74 -0.64 -19.37
C ARG A 199 -5.71 -1.55 -20.13
N ALA A 200 -5.77 -1.43 -21.47
CA ALA A 200 -6.57 -2.31 -22.32
C ALA A 200 -6.12 -3.78 -22.24
N ALA A 201 -4.81 -4.03 -22.22
CA ALA A 201 -4.27 -5.39 -22.09
C ALA A 201 -4.62 -6.03 -20.73
N ASN A 202 -4.60 -5.24 -19.65
CA ASN A 202 -5.00 -5.70 -18.31
C ASN A 202 -6.51 -5.98 -18.25
N GLN A 203 -7.34 -5.08 -18.78
CA GLN A 203 -8.80 -5.32 -18.88
C GLN A 203 -9.13 -6.55 -19.73
N LEU A 204 -8.39 -6.77 -20.81
CA LEU A 204 -8.57 -7.96 -21.66
C LEU A 204 -8.28 -9.25 -20.89
N ALA A 205 -7.26 -9.26 -20.02
CA ALA A 205 -6.98 -10.41 -19.14
C ALA A 205 -8.15 -10.74 -18.20
N GLU A 206 -8.78 -9.72 -17.61
CA GLU A 206 -9.96 -9.91 -16.76
C GLU A 206 -11.17 -10.41 -17.58
N LEU A 207 -11.36 -9.90 -18.77
CA LEU A 207 -12.42 -10.39 -19.69
C LEU A 207 -12.18 -11.83 -20.13
N GLN A 208 -10.94 -12.25 -20.36
CA GLN A 208 -10.58 -13.64 -20.65
C GLN A 208 -10.95 -14.56 -19.49
N LYS A 209 -10.64 -14.15 -18.27
CA LYS A 209 -11.04 -14.89 -17.06
C LYS A 209 -12.56 -15.00 -16.95
N THR A 210 -13.28 -13.90 -17.18
CA THR A 210 -14.76 -13.89 -17.20
C THR A 210 -15.32 -14.86 -18.24
N PHE A 211 -14.74 -14.88 -19.44
CA PHE A 211 -15.10 -15.79 -20.52
C PHE A 211 -14.83 -17.26 -20.17
N ASP A 212 -13.69 -17.54 -19.54
CA ASP A 212 -13.35 -18.87 -19.04
C ASP A 212 -14.31 -19.37 -17.94
N ASP A 213 -14.67 -18.50 -17.00
CA ASP A 213 -15.60 -18.82 -15.91
C ASP A 213 -17.02 -19.06 -16.45
N TRP A 214 -17.47 -18.28 -17.45
CA TRP A 214 -18.72 -18.54 -18.17
C TRP A 214 -18.70 -19.90 -18.84
N PHE A 215 -17.65 -20.24 -19.60
CA PHE A 215 -17.53 -21.49 -20.32
C PHE A 215 -17.50 -22.69 -19.38
N LYS A 216 -16.68 -22.63 -18.32
CA LYS A 216 -16.53 -23.70 -17.32
C LYS A 216 -17.84 -23.99 -16.56
N PHE A 217 -18.73 -23.02 -16.47
CA PHE A 217 -20.01 -23.22 -15.82
C PHE A 217 -20.90 -24.23 -16.54
N TYR A 218 -20.89 -24.23 -17.86
CA TYR A 218 -21.74 -25.12 -18.67
C TYR A 218 -21.00 -26.37 -19.18
N ASP A 219 -19.71 -26.25 -19.50
CA ASP A 219 -18.93 -27.37 -20.04
C ASP A 219 -18.76 -28.48 -19.00
N GLY A 220 -19.01 -29.70 -19.43
CA GLY A 220 -18.88 -30.90 -18.62
C GLY A 220 -20.18 -31.39 -17.98
N TYR A 221 -21.23 -30.56 -17.85
CA TYR A 221 -22.55 -31.05 -17.43
C TYR A 221 -23.64 -30.91 -18.52
N ASP A 222 -23.49 -30.02 -19.47
CA ASP A 222 -24.35 -29.90 -20.65
C ASP A 222 -23.62 -30.43 -21.91
N PRO A 223 -23.91 -31.67 -22.35
CA PRO A 223 -23.23 -32.25 -23.49
C PRO A 223 -23.51 -31.51 -24.81
N GLY A 224 -24.69 -30.91 -24.95
CA GLY A 224 -25.05 -30.10 -26.11
C GLY A 224 -24.24 -28.83 -26.18
N PHE A 225 -24.10 -28.15 -25.07
CA PHE A 225 -23.26 -26.95 -24.96
C PHE A 225 -21.81 -27.27 -25.31
N GLY A 226 -21.20 -28.26 -24.68
CA GLY A 226 -19.83 -28.66 -24.95
C GLY A 226 -19.61 -29.04 -26.43
N TRP A 227 -20.56 -29.77 -27.04
CA TRP A 227 -20.46 -30.17 -28.47
C TRP A 227 -20.43 -28.95 -29.41
N TRP A 228 -21.28 -27.93 -29.16
CA TRP A 228 -21.36 -26.74 -29.98
C TRP A 228 -20.24 -25.74 -29.74
N THR A 229 -19.80 -25.56 -28.48
CA THR A 229 -19.03 -24.38 -28.08
C THR A 229 -17.54 -24.62 -27.88
N ARG A 230 -17.05 -25.87 -27.69
CA ARG A 230 -15.63 -26.14 -27.38
C ARG A 230 -14.67 -25.62 -28.46
N GLU A 231 -14.99 -25.85 -29.75
CA GLU A 231 -14.09 -25.38 -30.81
C GLU A 231 -14.16 -23.87 -31.01
N PRO A 232 -15.33 -23.20 -31.11
CA PRO A 232 -15.39 -21.74 -31.10
C PRO A 232 -14.70 -21.10 -29.88
N ARG A 233 -14.89 -21.67 -28.68
CA ARG A 233 -14.23 -21.18 -27.44
C ARG A 233 -12.71 -21.25 -27.55
N LYS A 234 -12.15 -22.35 -28.00
CA LYS A 234 -10.72 -22.54 -28.18
C LYS A 234 -10.13 -21.51 -29.13
N GLN A 235 -10.78 -21.30 -30.28
CA GLN A 235 -10.35 -20.31 -31.27
C GLN A 235 -10.45 -18.88 -30.75
N THR A 236 -11.53 -18.55 -30.02
CA THR A 236 -11.72 -17.24 -29.41
C THR A 236 -10.68 -16.96 -28.32
N ALA A 237 -10.41 -17.94 -27.45
CA ALA A 237 -9.39 -17.81 -26.42
C ALA A 237 -8.00 -17.54 -27.04
N GLN A 238 -7.65 -18.26 -28.11
CA GLN A 238 -6.39 -18.03 -28.82
C GLN A 238 -6.33 -16.62 -29.44
N ALA A 239 -7.43 -16.15 -30.05
CA ALA A 239 -7.49 -14.82 -30.63
C ALA A 239 -7.33 -13.70 -29.56
N LEU A 240 -7.96 -13.89 -28.38
CA LEU A 240 -7.81 -12.98 -27.24
C LEU A 240 -6.38 -12.96 -26.71
N ASP A 241 -5.75 -14.14 -26.54
CA ASP A 241 -4.35 -14.25 -26.11
C ASP A 241 -3.39 -13.56 -27.07
N ASP A 242 -3.56 -13.80 -28.37
CA ASP A 242 -2.70 -13.19 -29.40
C ASP A 242 -2.89 -11.66 -29.43
N TYR A 243 -4.11 -11.20 -29.23
CA TYR A 243 -4.40 -9.76 -29.17
C TYR A 243 -3.84 -9.11 -27.90
N GLN A 244 -3.96 -9.77 -26.76
CA GLN A 244 -3.36 -9.29 -25.52
C GLN A 244 -1.83 -9.14 -25.64
N LYS A 245 -1.16 -10.12 -26.25
CA LYS A 245 0.29 -10.04 -26.55
C LYS A 245 0.62 -8.85 -27.44
N LEU A 246 -0.20 -8.61 -28.49
CA LEU A 246 0.00 -7.45 -29.35
C LEU A 246 -0.09 -6.13 -28.57
N LEU A 247 -1.10 -5.98 -27.71
CA LEU A 247 -1.27 -4.78 -26.88
C LEU A 247 -0.08 -4.58 -25.93
N ARG A 248 0.36 -5.64 -25.25
CA ARG A 248 1.48 -5.56 -24.30
C ARG A 248 2.82 -5.32 -24.99
N GLU A 249 3.15 -6.14 -26.00
CA GLU A 249 4.48 -6.15 -26.58
C GLU A 249 4.68 -5.01 -27.59
N LYS A 250 3.71 -4.77 -28.45
CA LYS A 250 3.88 -3.82 -29.57
C LYS A 250 3.39 -2.42 -29.26
N LEU A 251 2.28 -2.28 -28.54
CA LEU A 251 1.73 -0.96 -28.19
C LEU A 251 2.29 -0.44 -26.85
N ALA A 252 2.26 -1.24 -25.79
CA ALA A 252 2.81 -0.84 -24.50
C ALA A 252 4.35 -0.92 -24.46
N GLY A 253 4.97 -1.74 -25.34
CA GLY A 253 6.43 -1.87 -25.43
C GLY A 253 7.04 -2.71 -24.32
N ILE A 254 6.30 -3.70 -23.83
CA ILE A 254 6.77 -4.64 -22.79
C ILE A 254 7.35 -5.87 -23.50
N ASP A 255 8.66 -6.05 -23.38
CA ASP A 255 9.33 -7.25 -23.88
C ASP A 255 9.29 -8.33 -22.78
N PRO A 256 8.58 -9.47 -22.99
CA PRO A 256 8.49 -10.55 -22.00
C PRO A 256 9.82 -11.27 -21.75
N LYS A 257 10.84 -11.02 -22.60
CA LYS A 257 12.19 -11.58 -22.45
C LYS A 257 13.18 -10.61 -21.79
N ALA A 258 12.77 -9.35 -21.59
CA ALA A 258 13.62 -8.39 -20.94
C ALA A 258 13.86 -8.80 -19.47
N LYS A 259 15.10 -8.66 -19.01
CA LYS A 259 15.45 -8.90 -17.59
C LYS A 259 14.66 -7.95 -16.68
N ASP A 260 14.42 -6.72 -17.15
CA ASP A 260 13.68 -5.69 -16.42
C ASP A 260 12.56 -5.15 -17.31
N GLU A 261 11.31 -5.40 -16.93
CA GLU A 261 10.15 -4.80 -17.60
C GLU A 261 10.12 -3.29 -17.37
N PRO A 262 9.76 -2.48 -18.39
CA PRO A 262 9.59 -1.05 -18.22
C PRO A 262 8.47 -0.76 -17.22
N ILE A 263 8.64 0.26 -16.40
CA ILE A 263 7.57 0.77 -15.54
C ILE A 263 6.78 1.78 -16.37
N ILE A 264 5.50 1.54 -16.56
CA ILE A 264 4.60 2.42 -17.32
C ILE A 264 3.73 3.22 -16.35
N GLY A 265 2.99 2.52 -15.50
CA GLY A 265 2.03 3.11 -14.57
C GLY A 265 0.80 3.69 -15.26
N ASP A 266 -0.07 4.32 -14.48
CA ASP A 266 -1.34 4.92 -14.93
C ASP A 266 -1.62 6.22 -14.16
N PRO A 267 -1.07 7.37 -14.61
CA PRO A 267 -1.24 8.64 -13.93
C PRO A 267 -2.70 9.11 -13.99
N ILE A 268 -3.21 9.61 -12.84
CA ILE A 268 -4.62 10.01 -12.69
C ILE A 268 -4.88 11.48 -12.99
N GLY A 269 -3.84 12.25 -13.24
CA GLY A 269 -3.93 13.68 -13.49
C GLY A 269 -4.28 14.50 -12.24
N ARG A 270 -4.24 15.82 -12.40
CA ARG A 270 -4.51 16.78 -11.31
C ARG A 270 -5.94 16.66 -10.76
N ALA A 271 -6.93 16.45 -11.62
CA ALA A 271 -8.33 16.31 -11.19
C ALA A 271 -8.52 15.06 -10.33
N GLY A 272 -7.91 13.94 -10.72
CA GLY A 272 -7.92 12.70 -9.94
C GLY A 272 -7.27 12.88 -8.58
N LEU A 273 -6.09 13.53 -8.52
CA LEU A 273 -5.42 13.82 -7.25
C LEU A 273 -6.27 14.69 -6.31
N LEU A 274 -6.92 15.73 -6.83
CA LEU A 274 -7.80 16.59 -6.02
C LEU A 274 -9.01 15.83 -5.47
N ALA A 275 -9.61 14.93 -6.25
CA ALA A 275 -10.71 14.08 -5.80
C ALA A 275 -10.25 13.12 -4.68
N ASP A 276 -9.08 12.52 -4.83
CA ASP A 276 -8.52 11.62 -3.83
C ASP A 276 -8.10 12.40 -2.56
N LEU A 277 -7.53 13.61 -2.67
CA LEU A 277 -7.21 14.49 -1.53
C LEU A 277 -8.47 14.92 -0.76
N GLU A 278 -9.58 15.20 -1.46
CA GLU A 278 -10.84 15.53 -0.80
C GLU A 278 -11.39 14.34 0.01
N ASN A 279 -11.26 13.10 -0.50
CA ASN A 279 -11.62 11.89 0.25
C ASN A 279 -10.76 11.72 1.50
N GLU A 280 -9.48 12.03 1.42
CA GLU A 280 -8.54 12.02 2.55
C GLU A 280 -8.69 13.25 3.47
N MET A 281 -9.62 14.16 3.16
CA MET A 281 -9.87 15.40 3.88
C MET A 281 -8.62 16.29 4.01
N ILE A 282 -7.77 16.31 2.99
CA ILE A 282 -6.55 17.12 2.91
C ILE A 282 -6.85 18.46 2.23
N ALA A 283 -6.74 19.55 2.99
CA ALA A 283 -7.05 20.91 2.50
C ALA A 283 -5.85 21.59 1.80
N TYR A 284 -5.12 20.84 0.99
CA TYR A 284 -3.96 21.31 0.22
C TYR A 284 -4.08 20.91 -1.24
N THR A 285 -3.48 21.71 -2.13
CA THR A 285 -3.28 21.30 -3.53
C THR A 285 -2.04 20.41 -3.66
N PRO A 286 -1.91 19.65 -4.76
CA PRO A 286 -0.69 18.87 -5.02
C PRO A 286 0.59 19.72 -4.99
N GLU A 287 0.53 20.94 -5.51
CA GLU A 287 1.66 21.88 -5.57
C GLU A 287 2.08 22.34 -4.15
N GLU A 288 1.12 22.61 -3.27
CA GLU A 288 1.38 22.92 -1.86
C GLU A 288 1.99 21.72 -1.13
N LEU A 289 1.54 20.49 -1.42
CA LEU A 289 2.11 19.28 -0.84
C LEU A 289 3.54 19.04 -1.30
N LEU A 290 3.86 19.34 -2.57
CA LEU A 290 5.25 19.33 -3.06
C LEU A 290 6.12 20.32 -2.29
N ALA A 291 5.62 21.54 -2.06
CA ALA A 291 6.36 22.56 -1.28
C ALA A 291 6.60 22.11 0.18
N ILE A 292 5.61 21.45 0.79
CA ILE A 292 5.77 20.86 2.14
C ILE A 292 6.86 19.78 2.13
N ALA A 293 6.86 18.90 1.13
CA ALA A 293 7.85 17.84 1.01
C ALA A 293 9.28 18.40 0.82
N GLU A 294 9.45 19.45 0.03
CA GLU A 294 10.74 20.10 -0.16
C GLU A 294 11.24 20.80 1.14
N LYS A 295 10.33 21.40 1.91
CA LYS A 295 10.65 21.98 3.21
C LYS A 295 11.14 20.91 4.20
N GLU A 296 10.44 19.78 4.30
CA GLU A 296 10.85 18.66 5.15
C GLU A 296 12.17 18.06 4.66
N PHE A 297 12.39 17.99 3.35
CA PHE A 297 13.67 17.55 2.78
C PHE A 297 14.84 18.45 3.16
N ALA A 298 14.65 19.77 3.10
CA ALA A 298 15.69 20.73 3.51
C ALA A 298 16.08 20.57 4.99
N TRP A 299 15.11 20.26 5.85
CA TRP A 299 15.38 19.90 7.24
C TRP A 299 16.19 18.61 7.35
N VAL A 300 15.81 17.57 6.60
CA VAL A 300 16.56 16.29 6.56
C VAL A 300 17.99 16.49 6.10
N ASP A 301 18.23 17.29 5.05
CA ASP A 301 19.58 17.62 4.57
C ASP A 301 20.45 18.25 5.65
N THR A 302 19.85 19.15 6.42
CA THR A 302 20.56 19.83 7.53
C THR A 302 20.97 18.83 8.60
N GLU A 303 20.03 17.95 9.00
CA GLU A 303 20.30 16.96 10.04
C GLU A 303 21.26 15.85 9.57
N LEU A 304 21.18 15.44 8.27
CA LEU A 304 22.13 14.50 7.67
C LEU A 304 23.58 15.03 7.73
N LYS A 305 23.78 16.31 7.36
CA LYS A 305 25.10 16.93 7.47
C LYS A 305 25.58 17.03 8.91
N ARG A 306 24.69 17.37 9.85
CA ARG A 306 25.01 17.39 11.29
C ARG A 306 25.44 16.02 11.78
N ALA A 307 24.69 14.95 11.43
CA ALA A 307 25.03 13.60 11.83
C ALA A 307 26.36 13.13 11.19
N ALA A 308 26.61 13.45 9.91
CA ALA A 308 27.87 13.16 9.24
C ALA A 308 29.06 13.88 9.90
N HIS A 309 28.88 15.14 10.30
CA HIS A 309 29.89 15.91 11.04
C HIS A 309 30.23 15.23 12.38
N ASP A 310 29.20 14.78 13.13
CA ASP A 310 29.36 14.06 14.39
C ASP A 310 30.07 12.68 14.22
N MET A 311 30.00 12.10 13.02
CA MET A 311 30.77 10.90 12.64
C MET A 311 32.20 11.21 12.19
N GLY A 312 32.62 12.48 12.18
CA GLY A 312 33.93 12.93 11.72
C GLY A 312 34.13 12.98 10.21
N LEU A 313 33.03 13.03 9.45
CA LEU A 313 33.04 13.03 7.96
C LEU A 313 32.68 14.41 7.36
N GLY A 314 32.68 15.48 8.16
CA GLY A 314 32.27 16.79 7.72
C GLY A 314 30.83 16.79 7.20
N ASP A 315 30.57 17.51 6.09
CA ASP A 315 29.23 17.59 5.49
C ASP A 315 28.91 16.43 4.53
N ASP A 316 29.81 15.45 4.38
CA ASP A 316 29.66 14.34 3.46
C ASP A 316 28.74 13.25 4.04
N TRP A 317 27.45 13.56 4.03
CA TRP A 317 26.42 12.61 4.49
C TRP A 317 26.32 11.34 3.62
N LYS A 318 26.77 11.38 2.35
CA LYS A 318 26.78 10.20 1.50
C LYS A 318 27.86 9.21 1.97
N ALA A 319 29.04 9.70 2.30
CA ALA A 319 30.09 8.87 2.91
C ALA A 319 29.63 8.31 4.29
N ALA A 320 28.91 9.12 5.09
CA ALA A 320 28.32 8.67 6.34
C ALA A 320 27.28 7.55 6.12
N LEU A 321 26.41 7.70 5.11
CA LEU A 321 25.42 6.71 4.74
C LEU A 321 26.09 5.38 4.30
N GLU A 322 27.11 5.44 3.46
CA GLU A 322 27.85 4.25 3.03
C GLU A 322 28.50 3.53 4.22
N LYS A 323 29.10 4.28 5.14
CA LYS A 323 29.67 3.71 6.37
C LYS A 323 28.62 3.02 7.23
N VAL A 324 27.44 3.59 7.36
CA VAL A 324 26.30 3.01 8.10
C VAL A 324 25.80 1.73 7.45
N LYS A 325 25.76 1.66 6.12
CA LYS A 325 25.38 0.45 5.38
C LYS A 325 26.33 -0.72 5.63
N GLU A 326 27.61 -0.47 5.94
CA GLU A 326 28.59 -1.53 6.24
C GLU A 326 28.40 -2.14 7.64
N ASP A 327 27.69 -1.48 8.56
CA ASP A 327 27.41 -2.02 9.90
C ASP A 327 26.17 -2.91 9.90
N HIS A 328 26.27 -4.04 9.21
CA HIS A 328 25.24 -5.06 9.18
C HIS A 328 25.64 -6.31 9.98
N VAL A 329 24.66 -7.11 10.38
CA VAL A 329 24.90 -8.39 11.04
C VAL A 329 25.38 -9.45 10.05
N ALA A 330 26.01 -10.50 10.55
CA ALA A 330 26.35 -11.65 9.74
C ALA A 330 25.08 -12.37 9.22
N PRO A 331 25.18 -13.11 8.08
CA PRO A 331 24.07 -13.93 7.61
C PRO A 331 23.56 -14.89 8.70
N GLY A 332 22.24 -14.91 8.92
CA GLY A 332 21.59 -15.72 9.95
C GLY A 332 21.38 -15.01 11.30
N GLU A 333 22.01 -13.86 11.55
CA GLU A 333 21.87 -13.12 12.81
C GLU A 333 20.73 -12.06 12.79
N GLN A 334 20.14 -11.79 11.64
CA GLN A 334 19.04 -10.81 11.51
C GLN A 334 17.85 -11.08 12.45
N PRO A 335 17.39 -12.33 12.67
CA PRO A 335 16.29 -12.58 13.60
C PRO A 335 16.60 -12.13 15.03
N ALA A 336 17.82 -12.32 15.51
CA ALA A 336 18.24 -11.87 16.84
C ALA A 336 18.25 -10.33 16.93
N LEU A 337 18.83 -9.66 15.94
CA LEU A 337 18.82 -8.20 15.87
C LEU A 337 17.40 -7.63 15.94
N ILE A 338 16.49 -8.16 15.14
CA ILE A 338 15.11 -7.67 15.07
C ILE A 338 14.37 -7.89 16.38
N ARG A 339 14.53 -9.08 16.99
CA ARG A 339 13.98 -9.38 18.31
C ARG A 339 14.45 -8.37 19.35
N ASP A 340 15.74 -8.10 19.42
CA ASP A 340 16.32 -7.23 20.43
C ASP A 340 15.86 -5.79 20.28
N LEU A 341 15.77 -5.29 19.03
CA LEU A 341 15.21 -3.98 18.72
C LEU A 341 13.71 -3.89 19.07
N ALA A 342 12.92 -4.93 18.79
CA ALA A 342 11.50 -4.98 19.13
C ALA A 342 11.26 -4.94 20.64
N LEU A 343 12.06 -5.70 21.40
CA LEU A 343 11.98 -5.71 22.87
C LEU A 343 12.43 -4.37 23.48
N GLU A 344 13.45 -3.74 22.92
CA GLU A 344 13.90 -2.41 23.33
C GLU A 344 12.80 -1.36 23.15
N ALA A 345 12.21 -1.29 21.97
CA ALA A 345 11.15 -0.34 21.66
C ALA A 345 9.90 -0.56 22.54
N THR A 346 9.49 -1.83 22.69
CA THR A 346 8.33 -2.18 23.54
C THR A 346 8.54 -1.77 24.99
N ARG A 347 9.73 -2.02 25.56
CA ARG A 347 10.08 -1.57 26.92
C ARG A 347 10.04 -0.05 27.01
N TYR A 348 10.67 0.65 26.07
CA TYR A 348 10.73 2.10 26.06
C TYR A 348 9.35 2.75 26.12
N VAL A 349 8.41 2.32 25.27
CA VAL A 349 7.06 2.93 25.24
C VAL A 349 6.24 2.60 26.48
N ARG A 350 6.44 1.43 27.09
CA ARG A 350 5.79 1.04 28.36
C ARG A 350 6.33 1.82 29.54
N ASP A 351 7.65 1.87 29.71
CA ASP A 351 8.31 2.51 30.84
C ASP A 351 8.06 4.03 30.88
N ASN A 352 7.87 4.64 29.71
CA ASN A 352 7.53 6.06 29.58
C ASN A 352 6.03 6.34 29.51
N HIS A 353 5.16 5.33 29.61
CA HIS A 353 3.69 5.47 29.56
C HIS A 353 3.19 6.19 28.30
N LEU A 354 3.77 5.90 27.14
CA LEU A 354 3.47 6.62 25.91
C LEU A 354 2.19 6.12 25.22
N VAL A 355 1.94 4.83 25.26
CA VAL A 355 0.78 4.17 24.66
C VAL A 355 0.46 2.88 25.39
N THR A 356 -0.80 2.47 25.44
CA THR A 356 -1.19 1.18 26.03
C THR A 356 -0.78 0.03 25.11
N VAL A 357 0.15 -0.81 25.60
CA VAL A 357 0.59 -2.03 24.94
C VAL A 357 0.01 -3.24 25.68
N PRO A 358 -1.08 -3.84 25.21
CA PRO A 358 -1.65 -5.02 25.83
C PRO A 358 -0.69 -6.21 25.84
N PRO A 359 -0.75 -7.09 26.86
CA PRO A 359 0.13 -8.26 26.95
C PRO A 359 0.14 -9.09 25.66
N LEU A 360 -1.03 -9.37 25.09
CA LEU A 360 -1.16 -10.17 23.87
C LEU A 360 -0.42 -9.53 22.68
N ALA A 361 -0.48 -8.21 22.51
CA ALA A 361 0.24 -7.51 21.45
C ALA A 361 1.76 -7.50 21.69
N ALA A 362 2.19 -7.43 22.95
CA ALA A 362 3.61 -7.41 23.28
C ALA A 362 4.28 -8.78 23.15
N ASP A 363 3.57 -9.85 23.48
CA ASP A 363 4.15 -11.18 23.68
C ASP A 363 3.97 -12.10 22.47
N LEU A 364 2.95 -11.88 21.62
CA LEU A 364 2.52 -12.86 20.61
C LEU A 364 2.72 -12.42 19.14
N TRP A 365 3.52 -11.39 18.88
CA TRP A 365 3.94 -11.10 17.50
C TRP A 365 4.86 -12.20 16.96
N ARG A 366 4.84 -12.42 15.66
CA ARG A 366 5.66 -13.42 15.01
C ARG A 366 6.57 -12.78 13.97
N MET A 367 7.70 -13.42 13.72
CA MET A 367 8.59 -13.09 12.62
C MET A 367 8.48 -14.15 11.54
N LEU A 368 8.27 -13.70 10.31
CA LEU A 368 8.27 -14.55 9.12
C LEU A 368 9.32 -14.02 8.13
N MET A 369 9.89 -14.93 7.37
CA MET A 369 10.84 -14.54 6.33
C MET A 369 10.10 -14.30 5.01
N LEU A 370 10.41 -13.19 4.35
CA LEU A 370 9.84 -12.87 3.03
C LEU A 370 10.28 -13.92 1.99
N PRO A 371 9.34 -14.50 1.23
CA PRO A 371 9.71 -15.36 0.11
C PRO A 371 10.63 -14.65 -0.89
N PRO A 372 11.59 -15.35 -1.53
CA PRO A 372 12.56 -14.75 -2.44
C PRO A 372 11.93 -13.87 -3.53
N GLU A 373 10.81 -14.31 -4.09
CA GLU A 373 10.11 -13.53 -5.13
C GLU A 373 9.51 -12.22 -4.61
N GLN A 374 9.06 -12.20 -3.36
CA GLN A 374 8.55 -10.97 -2.74
C GLN A 374 9.68 -9.99 -2.41
N GLN A 375 10.88 -10.47 -2.10
CA GLN A 375 12.02 -9.60 -1.80
C GLN A 375 12.46 -8.76 -3.01
N LYS A 376 12.14 -9.18 -4.24
CA LYS A 376 12.41 -8.41 -5.48
C LYS A 376 11.60 -7.11 -5.56
N VAL A 377 10.45 -7.05 -4.89
CA VAL A 377 9.55 -5.89 -4.87
C VAL A 377 9.38 -5.26 -3.48
N ALA A 378 9.80 -5.96 -2.43
CA ALA A 378 9.79 -5.49 -1.05
C ALA A 378 11.12 -5.89 -0.37
N PRO A 379 12.23 -5.20 -0.67
CA PRO A 379 13.56 -5.57 -0.18
C PRO A 379 13.81 -5.21 1.30
N PHE A 380 12.81 -4.64 1.96
CA PHE A 380 12.86 -4.23 3.37
C PHE A 380 11.89 -5.05 4.21
N PHE A 381 11.58 -4.56 5.42
CA PHE A 381 10.60 -5.19 6.30
C PHE A 381 9.17 -4.78 5.93
N LEU A 382 8.21 -5.63 6.27
CA LEU A 382 6.78 -5.35 6.17
C LEU A 382 6.12 -5.74 7.50
N GLY A 383 5.25 -4.88 7.99
CA GLY A 383 4.52 -5.08 9.24
C GLY A 383 3.08 -5.51 9.07
N GLY A 384 2.40 -5.63 10.19
CA GLY A 384 1.01 -6.04 10.30
C GLY A 384 0.79 -6.93 11.52
N ASN A 385 0.08 -8.03 11.36
CA ASN A 385 -0.03 -9.04 12.44
C ASN A 385 1.32 -9.71 12.75
N ASP A 386 2.15 -9.84 11.74
CA ASP A 386 3.50 -10.40 11.81
C ASP A 386 4.51 -9.39 11.26
N ILE A 387 5.78 -9.50 11.63
CA ILE A 387 6.85 -8.82 10.91
C ILE A 387 7.42 -9.76 9.83
N LEU A 388 7.43 -9.30 8.60
CA LEU A 388 8.04 -9.99 7.47
C LEU A 388 9.43 -9.40 7.23
N VAL A 389 10.45 -10.23 7.21
CA VAL A 389 11.85 -9.82 7.18
C VAL A 389 12.50 -10.22 5.87
N ALA A 390 13.11 -9.26 5.16
CA ALA A 390 13.98 -9.56 4.04
C ALA A 390 15.35 -10.04 4.55
N PHE A 391 15.91 -11.04 3.87
CA PHE A 391 17.20 -11.66 4.23
C PHE A 391 17.86 -12.24 2.98
N PRO A 392 19.20 -12.40 2.96
CA PRO A 392 19.88 -13.06 1.87
C PRO A 392 19.41 -14.51 1.68
N THR A 393 19.12 -14.90 0.44
CA THR A 393 18.71 -16.26 0.08
C THR A 393 19.81 -16.95 -0.74
N ASP A 394 19.79 -18.27 -0.80
CA ASP A 394 20.72 -19.08 -1.58
C ASP A 394 20.58 -18.89 -3.09
N THR A 395 19.43 -18.38 -3.54
CA THR A 395 19.17 -18.07 -4.95
C THR A 395 19.75 -16.71 -5.40
N MET A 396 20.20 -15.87 -4.47
CA MET A 396 20.83 -14.58 -4.74
C MET A 396 22.30 -14.75 -5.09
N THR A 397 22.82 -13.90 -5.97
CA THR A 397 24.26 -13.74 -6.17
C THR A 397 24.92 -13.19 -4.90
N GLU A 398 26.24 -13.32 -4.78
CA GLU A 398 26.98 -12.77 -3.61
C GLU A 398 26.80 -11.26 -3.49
N GLU A 399 26.77 -10.54 -4.62
CA GLU A 399 26.51 -9.10 -4.65
C GLU A 399 25.09 -8.76 -4.13
N GLU A 400 24.07 -9.49 -4.58
CA GLU A 400 22.67 -9.31 -4.11
C GLU A 400 22.53 -9.62 -2.62
N LYS A 401 23.23 -10.64 -2.11
CA LYS A 401 23.27 -10.96 -0.67
C LYS A 401 23.85 -9.81 0.15
N VAL A 402 24.98 -9.26 -0.29
CA VAL A 402 25.63 -8.12 0.37
C VAL A 402 24.72 -6.90 0.33
N GLN A 403 24.11 -6.59 -0.82
CA GLN A 403 23.15 -5.48 -0.95
C GLN A 403 21.94 -5.65 -0.03
N SER A 404 21.41 -6.87 0.12
CA SER A 404 20.32 -7.16 1.05
C SER A 404 20.71 -6.89 2.52
N LEU A 405 21.92 -7.30 2.94
CA LEU A 405 22.41 -7.02 4.29
C LEU A 405 22.65 -5.54 4.53
N ARG A 406 23.23 -4.84 3.56
CA ARG A 406 23.47 -3.39 3.59
C ARG A 406 22.15 -2.61 3.68
N ALA A 407 21.12 -3.04 2.95
CA ALA A 407 19.78 -2.42 2.96
C ALA A 407 19.03 -2.67 4.29
N ASN A 408 19.39 -3.73 5.03
CA ASN A 408 18.77 -4.09 6.30
C ASN A 408 19.80 -4.08 7.45
N ASN A 409 20.73 -3.10 7.42
CA ASN A 409 21.76 -2.90 8.45
C ASN A 409 21.15 -2.54 9.81
N ARG A 410 21.97 -2.54 10.88
CA ARG A 410 21.53 -2.30 12.26
C ARG A 410 20.77 -0.98 12.43
N HIS A 411 21.25 0.09 11.81
CA HIS A 411 20.74 1.44 11.99
C HIS A 411 19.46 1.66 11.19
N PHE A 412 19.34 1.05 10.00
CA PHE A 412 18.10 1.05 9.23
C PHE A 412 17.03 0.19 9.91
N ALA A 413 17.42 -1.00 10.38
CA ALA A 413 16.53 -1.89 11.11
C ALA A 413 15.99 -1.24 12.39
N ARG A 414 16.82 -0.44 13.10
CA ARG A 414 16.38 0.26 14.33
C ARG A 414 15.18 1.15 14.10
N ALA A 415 15.13 1.88 13.00
CA ALA A 415 13.98 2.73 12.65
C ALA A 415 12.78 1.93 12.14
N THR A 416 13.01 0.83 11.40
CA THR A 416 11.93 0.05 10.78
C THR A 416 11.28 -0.95 11.73
N VAL A 417 11.99 -1.56 12.66
CA VAL A 417 11.42 -2.58 13.56
C VAL A 417 10.28 -2.03 14.42
N PHE A 418 10.43 -0.86 15.02
CA PHE A 418 9.34 -0.29 15.80
C PHE A 418 8.22 0.30 14.92
N HIS A 419 8.53 0.71 13.69
CA HIS A 419 7.54 1.07 12.69
C HIS A 419 6.63 -0.12 12.35
N GLU A 420 7.21 -1.32 12.18
CA GLU A 420 6.47 -2.52 11.81
C GLU A 420 5.79 -3.22 13.00
N LEU A 421 6.38 -3.14 14.19
CA LEU A 421 5.89 -3.85 15.38
C LEU A 421 5.23 -2.90 16.41
N VAL A 422 5.86 -2.73 17.56
CA VAL A 422 5.37 -1.91 18.68
C VAL A 422 6.31 -0.72 18.83
N PRO A 423 5.77 0.49 18.76
CA PRO A 423 4.37 0.93 18.80
C PRO A 423 3.68 1.08 17.43
N GLY A 424 4.29 0.66 16.32
CA GLY A 424 3.80 0.86 14.97
C GLY A 424 2.66 -0.06 14.53
N HIS A 425 2.79 -0.64 13.32
CA HIS A 425 1.73 -1.37 12.64
C HIS A 425 1.12 -2.52 13.46
N HIS A 426 1.94 -3.34 14.13
CA HIS A 426 1.41 -4.47 14.91
C HIS A 426 0.47 -4.02 16.02
N LEU A 427 0.86 -3.00 16.80
CA LEU A 427 0.00 -2.44 17.84
C LEU A 427 -1.25 -1.77 17.26
N GLN A 428 -1.11 -1.09 16.12
CA GLN A 428 -2.22 -0.47 15.41
C GLN A 428 -3.23 -1.52 14.92
N TYR A 429 -2.78 -2.61 14.29
CA TYR A 429 -3.63 -3.71 13.85
C TYR A 429 -4.31 -4.44 15.01
N TYR A 430 -3.60 -4.58 16.12
CA TYR A 430 -4.19 -5.13 17.34
C TYR A 430 -5.44 -4.35 17.78
N TRP A 431 -5.35 -3.02 17.85
CA TRP A 431 -6.45 -2.17 18.25
C TRP A 431 -7.54 -2.05 17.18
N ARG A 432 -7.16 -1.91 15.93
CA ARG A 432 -8.09 -1.90 14.78
C ARG A 432 -9.04 -3.10 14.78
N ALA A 433 -8.51 -4.29 15.05
CA ALA A 433 -9.31 -5.50 15.11
C ALA A 433 -10.25 -5.58 16.34
N ARG A 434 -10.19 -4.64 17.28
CA ARG A 434 -10.92 -4.63 18.56
C ARG A 434 -11.74 -3.38 18.82
N SER A 435 -11.56 -2.34 18.02
CA SER A 435 -12.17 -1.03 18.28
C SER A 435 -12.79 -0.48 17.00
N ASN A 436 -14.08 -0.09 17.06
CA ASN A 436 -14.79 0.61 15.97
C ASN A 436 -14.59 0.00 14.58
N GLN A 437 -14.71 -1.32 14.47
CA GLN A 437 -14.46 -2.09 13.22
C GLN A 437 -15.31 -1.63 12.03
N HIS A 438 -16.49 -1.04 12.27
CA HIS A 438 -17.30 -0.45 11.20
C HIS A 438 -16.55 0.64 10.43
N ARG A 439 -15.57 1.30 11.06
CA ARG A 439 -14.71 2.30 10.43
C ARG A 439 -13.64 1.73 9.50
N ASP A 440 -13.51 0.40 9.41
CA ASP A 440 -12.61 -0.24 8.42
C ASP A 440 -12.96 0.12 6.97
N LEU A 441 -14.21 0.50 6.70
CA LEU A 441 -14.63 1.08 5.42
C LEU A 441 -13.85 2.34 5.05
N PHE A 442 -13.40 3.11 6.04
CA PHE A 442 -12.74 4.41 5.89
C PHE A 442 -11.21 4.33 6.06
N THR A 443 -10.67 3.12 5.92
CA THR A 443 -9.22 2.90 6.01
C THR A 443 -8.47 3.76 5.00
N THR A 444 -7.43 4.43 5.47
CA THR A 444 -6.61 5.34 4.68
C THR A 444 -5.12 5.13 4.98
N PRO A 445 -4.24 5.27 3.96
CA PRO A 445 -2.79 5.23 4.19
C PRO A 445 -2.31 6.35 5.14
N PHE A 446 -3.01 7.46 5.23
CA PHE A 446 -2.67 8.56 6.13
C PHE A 446 -2.80 8.16 7.60
N TRP A 447 -3.77 7.30 7.93
CA TRP A 447 -3.90 6.74 9.27
C TRP A 447 -2.96 5.55 9.47
N ILE A 448 -2.89 4.61 8.51
CA ILE A 448 -2.07 3.40 8.62
C ILE A 448 -0.59 3.74 8.69
N GLU A 449 -0.06 4.35 7.64
CA GLU A 449 1.37 4.64 7.49
C GLU A 449 1.79 5.89 8.27
N GLY A 450 0.87 6.88 8.35
CA GLY A 450 1.10 8.09 9.13
C GLY A 450 1.28 7.80 10.61
N TRP A 451 0.57 6.84 11.19
CA TRP A 451 0.76 6.37 12.57
C TRP A 451 2.18 5.84 12.80
N SER A 452 2.62 4.90 11.97
CA SER A 452 3.94 4.30 12.15
C SER A 452 5.07 5.30 11.92
N LEU A 453 4.92 6.20 10.95
CA LEU A 453 5.90 7.27 10.71
C LEU A 453 5.85 8.36 11.81
N TRP A 454 4.70 8.62 12.38
CA TRP A 454 4.60 9.49 13.56
C TRP A 454 5.52 9.01 14.68
N TRP A 455 5.57 7.71 14.94
CA TRP A 455 6.48 7.14 15.93
C TRP A 455 7.96 7.32 15.58
N GLU A 456 8.32 7.30 14.28
CA GLU A 456 9.68 7.64 13.87
C GLU A 456 10.02 9.10 14.24
N PHE A 457 9.09 10.04 14.05
CA PHE A 457 9.27 11.44 14.43
C PHE A 457 9.32 11.63 15.94
N TYR A 458 8.38 11.04 16.65
CA TYR A 458 8.22 11.19 18.08
C TYR A 458 9.40 10.60 18.86
N LEU A 459 9.88 9.42 18.46
CA LEU A 459 11.05 8.79 19.06
C LEU A 459 12.36 9.52 18.69
N TRP A 460 12.44 10.13 17.50
CA TRP A 460 13.53 11.06 17.18
C TRP A 460 13.57 12.23 18.15
N ASP A 461 12.46 12.93 18.35
CA ASP A 461 12.37 14.09 19.26
C ASP A 461 12.70 13.71 20.70
N ARG A 462 12.38 12.50 21.11
CA ARG A 462 12.73 11.92 22.43
C ARG A 462 14.15 11.34 22.52
N LYS A 463 14.96 11.50 21.48
CA LYS A 463 16.35 11.04 21.41
C LYS A 463 16.50 9.53 21.61
N PHE A 464 15.56 8.75 21.10
CA PHE A 464 15.65 7.28 21.08
C PHE A 464 16.74 6.79 20.11
N THR A 465 17.05 7.57 19.06
CA THR A 465 18.21 7.41 18.19
C THR A 465 19.45 8.01 18.90
N VAL A 466 20.28 7.15 19.47
CA VAL A 466 21.32 7.57 20.42
C VAL A 466 22.61 7.99 19.72
N THR A 467 23.03 7.23 18.70
CA THR A 467 24.31 7.44 18.01
C THR A 467 24.16 8.28 16.74
N PRO A 468 25.24 8.91 16.24
CA PRO A 468 25.22 9.57 14.93
C PRO A 468 24.83 8.61 13.79
N GLU A 469 25.26 7.35 13.85
CA GLU A 469 24.93 6.30 12.91
C GLU A 469 23.43 5.96 12.93
N ASP A 470 22.81 5.86 14.12
CA ASP A 470 21.36 5.67 14.27
C ASP A 470 20.58 6.85 13.68
N ARG A 471 21.12 8.08 13.84
CA ARG A 471 20.52 9.28 13.23
C ARG A 471 20.58 9.24 11.70
N ILE A 472 21.70 8.81 11.11
CA ILE A 472 21.80 8.62 9.66
C ILE A 472 20.77 7.60 9.19
N GLY A 473 20.59 6.48 9.90
CA GLY A 473 19.58 5.47 9.55
C GLY A 473 18.15 6.01 9.58
N ALA A 474 17.78 6.72 10.64
CA ALA A 474 16.46 7.35 10.75
C ALA A 474 16.23 8.45 9.69
N LEU A 475 17.26 9.26 9.40
CA LEU A 475 17.19 10.33 8.40
C LEU A 475 17.13 9.78 6.97
N PHE A 476 17.78 8.65 6.67
CA PHE A 476 17.62 7.96 5.39
C PHE A 476 16.15 7.62 5.12
N TRP A 477 15.48 7.03 6.10
CA TRP A 477 14.06 6.73 5.98
C TRP A 477 13.20 7.98 5.86
N ARG A 478 13.51 9.03 6.64
CA ARG A 478 12.76 10.30 6.54
C ARG A 478 12.95 10.97 5.18
N ALA A 479 14.17 10.97 4.62
CA ALA A 479 14.43 11.41 3.25
C ALA A 479 13.59 10.62 2.22
N HIS A 480 13.52 9.30 2.39
CA HIS A 480 12.71 8.43 1.57
C HIS A 480 11.21 8.80 1.62
N ARG A 481 10.68 9.14 2.81
CA ARG A 481 9.27 9.57 2.96
C ARG A 481 9.00 10.91 2.28
N CYS A 482 9.92 11.87 2.35
CA CYS A 482 9.83 13.12 1.59
C CYS A 482 9.84 12.85 0.07
N ALA A 483 10.75 12.00 -0.37
CA ALA A 483 10.87 11.63 -1.78
C ALA A 483 9.59 10.97 -2.31
N ARG A 484 8.92 10.15 -1.51
CA ARG A 484 7.66 9.50 -1.86
C ARG A 484 6.56 10.49 -2.23
N ILE A 485 6.43 11.60 -1.53
CA ILE A 485 5.48 12.66 -1.90
C ILE A 485 5.87 13.23 -3.28
N ILE A 486 7.15 13.59 -3.44
CA ILE A 486 7.63 14.30 -4.63
C ILE A 486 7.44 13.44 -5.88
N PHE A 487 8.01 12.23 -5.89
CA PHE A 487 7.98 11.42 -7.10
C PHE A 487 6.57 10.92 -7.44
N SER A 488 5.75 10.57 -6.43
CA SER A 488 4.40 10.06 -6.70
C SER A 488 3.47 11.16 -7.23
N LEU A 489 3.48 12.36 -6.63
CA LEU A 489 2.67 13.46 -7.11
C LEU A 489 3.12 13.92 -8.50
N LYS A 490 4.42 14.08 -8.74
CA LYS A 490 4.95 14.47 -10.06
C LYS A 490 4.63 13.45 -11.15
N PHE A 491 4.69 12.16 -10.82
CA PHE A 491 4.23 11.12 -11.74
C PHE A 491 2.74 11.24 -12.04
N HIS A 492 1.88 11.35 -11.03
CA HIS A 492 0.43 11.43 -11.23
C HIS A 492 -0.02 12.74 -11.89
N LEU A 493 0.75 13.83 -11.74
CA LEU A 493 0.56 15.08 -12.50
C LEU A 493 1.01 14.96 -13.96
N GLY A 494 1.73 13.89 -14.33
CA GLY A 494 2.29 13.71 -15.66
C GLY A 494 3.57 14.52 -15.92
N GLU A 495 4.20 15.05 -14.85
CA GLU A 495 5.43 15.84 -14.94
C GLU A 495 6.68 14.96 -15.03
N TRP A 496 6.68 13.81 -14.37
CA TRP A 496 7.82 12.87 -14.34
C TRP A 496 7.46 11.52 -14.91
N THR A 497 8.41 10.95 -15.65
CA THR A 497 8.39 9.55 -16.05
C THR A 497 8.81 8.65 -14.88
N PRO A 498 8.46 7.36 -14.89
CA PRO A 498 8.95 6.41 -13.88
C PRO A 498 10.48 6.37 -13.77
N GLN A 499 11.21 6.52 -14.89
CA GLN A 499 12.68 6.55 -14.87
C GLN A 499 13.22 7.77 -14.11
N GLN A 500 12.64 8.95 -14.30
CA GLN A 500 13.02 10.14 -13.53
C GLN A 500 12.75 9.98 -12.04
N CYS A 501 11.68 9.25 -11.67
CA CYS A 501 11.41 8.90 -10.27
C CYS A 501 12.49 7.98 -9.69
N VAL A 502 12.96 6.98 -10.45
CA VAL A 502 14.07 6.09 -10.03
C VAL A 502 15.36 6.89 -9.84
N ASP A 503 15.71 7.72 -10.83
CA ASP A 503 16.94 8.52 -10.79
C ASP A 503 16.93 9.49 -9.59
N PHE A 504 15.79 10.11 -9.32
CA PHE A 504 15.60 10.97 -8.14
C PHE A 504 15.84 10.23 -6.82
N LEU A 505 15.32 9.01 -6.66
CA LEU A 505 15.55 8.21 -5.46
C LEU A 505 17.02 7.83 -5.26
N VAL A 506 17.72 7.50 -6.35
CA VAL A 506 19.16 7.18 -6.31
C VAL A 506 19.97 8.41 -5.94
N GLU A 507 19.75 9.53 -6.62
CA GLU A 507 20.58 10.72 -6.49
C GLU A 507 20.30 11.49 -5.19
N ARG A 508 19.03 11.61 -4.83
CA ARG A 508 18.58 12.50 -3.76
C ARG A 508 18.48 11.82 -2.40
N VAL A 509 18.19 10.51 -2.37
CA VAL A 509 18.03 9.73 -1.12
C VAL A 509 19.23 8.82 -0.87
N GLY A 510 19.93 8.37 -1.92
CA GLY A 510 21.05 7.44 -1.82
C GLY A 510 20.61 5.97 -1.83
N HIS A 511 19.46 5.66 -2.47
CA HIS A 511 19.05 4.28 -2.71
C HIS A 511 19.97 3.57 -3.69
N GLU A 512 20.16 2.26 -3.47
CA GLU A 512 20.64 1.38 -4.52
C GLU A 512 19.65 1.37 -5.69
N ARG A 513 20.15 1.36 -6.94
CA ARG A 513 19.28 1.46 -8.13
C ARG A 513 18.21 0.37 -8.20
N ALA A 514 18.55 -0.85 -7.82
CA ALA A 514 17.59 -1.96 -7.79
C ALA A 514 16.45 -1.69 -6.80
N SER A 515 16.76 -1.20 -5.59
CA SER A 515 15.78 -0.83 -4.57
C SER A 515 14.90 0.34 -5.02
N ALA A 516 15.49 1.37 -5.64
CA ALA A 516 14.75 2.50 -6.22
C ALA A 516 13.78 2.05 -7.33
N THR A 517 14.23 1.16 -8.22
CA THR A 517 13.40 0.60 -9.29
C THR A 517 12.24 -0.22 -8.72
N GLY A 518 12.48 -1.06 -7.72
CA GLY A 518 11.45 -1.81 -7.01
C GLY A 518 10.42 -0.91 -6.36
N GLU A 519 10.84 0.16 -5.68
CA GLU A 519 9.97 1.13 -5.02
C GLU A 519 9.07 1.88 -6.01
N VAL A 520 9.63 2.36 -7.13
CA VAL A 520 8.84 3.05 -8.16
C VAL A 520 7.89 2.08 -8.85
N ARG A 521 8.33 0.84 -9.13
CA ARG A 521 7.48 -0.20 -9.72
C ARG A 521 6.29 -0.51 -8.83
N ARG A 522 6.50 -0.75 -7.53
CA ARG A 522 5.38 -1.02 -6.60
C ARG A 522 4.44 0.16 -6.46
N SER A 523 4.94 1.38 -6.56
CA SER A 523 4.15 2.60 -6.43
C SER A 523 3.19 2.81 -7.61
N PHE A 524 3.54 2.30 -8.81
CA PHE A 524 2.80 2.58 -10.04
C PHE A 524 2.18 1.34 -10.71
N ASN A 525 2.28 0.16 -10.10
CA ASN A 525 1.72 -1.08 -10.66
C ASN A 525 0.21 -1.24 -10.45
N GLY A 526 -0.47 -0.28 -9.84
CA GLY A 526 -1.91 -0.29 -9.58
C GLY A 526 -2.36 -1.06 -8.34
N GLN A 527 -1.44 -1.64 -7.56
CA GLN A 527 -1.76 -2.33 -6.30
C GLN A 527 -2.09 -1.36 -5.16
N TRP A 528 -1.57 -0.14 -5.23
CA TRP A 528 -1.74 0.90 -4.22
C TRP A 528 -2.49 2.11 -4.78
N PRO A 529 -3.32 2.78 -3.97
CA PRO A 529 -3.98 4.01 -4.41
C PRO A 529 -2.96 5.13 -4.68
N PRO A 530 -3.27 6.11 -5.54
CA PRO A 530 -2.34 7.15 -5.97
C PRO A 530 -1.69 7.96 -4.85
N LEU A 531 -2.41 8.21 -3.75
CA LEU A 531 -1.91 8.95 -2.59
C LEU A 531 -1.22 8.07 -1.54
N TYR A 532 -1.09 6.76 -1.76
CA TYR A 532 -0.50 5.84 -0.77
C TYR A 532 0.88 6.32 -0.30
N GLN A 533 1.74 6.67 -1.24
CA GLN A 533 3.11 7.09 -0.93
C GLN A 533 3.16 8.42 -0.17
N ALA A 534 2.23 9.32 -0.42
CA ALA A 534 2.12 10.59 0.30
C ALA A 534 1.56 10.41 1.73
N GLY A 535 0.76 9.37 1.96
CA GLY A 535 0.11 9.09 3.23
C GLY A 535 1.06 8.95 4.41
N TYR A 536 2.25 8.39 4.20
CA TYR A 536 3.30 8.28 5.23
C TYR A 536 3.62 9.64 5.89
N MET A 537 4.25 10.51 5.12
CA MET A 537 4.76 11.78 5.62
C MET A 537 3.61 12.72 6.02
N LEU A 538 2.58 12.84 5.19
CA LEU A 538 1.49 13.78 5.46
C LEU A 538 0.67 13.35 6.68
N GLY A 539 0.41 12.05 6.85
CA GLY A 539 -0.26 11.53 8.05
C GLY A 539 0.55 11.77 9.31
N ALA A 540 1.88 11.54 9.26
CA ALA A 540 2.76 11.82 10.40
C ALA A 540 2.82 13.32 10.74
N LEU A 541 2.84 14.20 9.73
CA LEU A 541 2.80 15.67 9.93
C LEU A 541 1.48 16.12 10.58
N GLN A 542 0.36 15.53 10.19
CA GLN A 542 -0.94 15.78 10.82
C GLN A 542 -0.91 15.36 12.29
N LEU A 543 -0.41 14.16 12.62
CA LEU A 543 -0.31 13.68 13.99
C LEU A 543 0.68 14.52 14.82
N ARG A 544 1.80 14.96 14.24
CA ARG A 544 2.75 15.88 14.88
C ARG A 544 2.08 17.19 15.29
N GLU A 545 1.30 17.78 14.39
CA GLU A 545 0.59 19.02 14.68
C GLU A 545 -0.50 18.83 15.76
N LEU A 546 -1.23 17.70 15.73
CA LEU A 546 -2.20 17.38 16.77
C LEU A 546 -1.52 17.17 18.13
N HIS A 547 -0.40 16.46 18.19
CA HIS A 547 0.38 16.27 19.41
C HIS A 547 0.85 17.62 19.97
N ARG A 548 1.42 18.47 19.11
CA ARG A 548 1.87 19.81 19.48
C ARG A 548 0.74 20.66 20.07
N THR A 549 -0.47 20.57 19.53
CA THR A 549 -1.60 21.39 19.99
C THR A 549 -2.34 20.83 21.20
N LEU A 550 -2.22 19.53 21.46
CA LEU A 550 -2.97 18.86 22.52
C LEU A 550 -2.09 18.37 23.67
N VAL A 551 -0.94 17.78 23.37
CA VAL A 551 -0.05 17.22 24.40
C VAL A 551 0.97 18.25 24.89
N ASP A 552 1.68 18.92 23.97
CA ASP A 552 2.69 19.92 24.37
C ASP A 552 2.07 21.13 25.08
N THR A 553 0.77 21.36 24.88
CA THR A 553 0.02 22.39 25.61
C THR A 553 -0.61 21.89 26.93
N GLY A 554 -0.43 20.61 27.27
CA GLY A 554 -0.94 20.01 28.50
C GLY A 554 -2.43 19.71 28.52
N LYS A 555 -3.14 19.73 27.38
CA LYS A 555 -4.57 19.39 27.31
C LYS A 555 -4.81 17.88 27.40
N MET A 556 -3.83 17.07 26.98
CA MET A 556 -3.85 15.61 27.03
C MET A 556 -2.48 15.09 27.46
N THR A 557 -2.45 13.88 28.00
CA THR A 557 -1.20 13.12 28.16
C THR A 557 -0.89 12.36 26.87
N ASP A 558 0.38 11.96 26.69
CA ASP A 558 0.80 11.06 25.58
C ASP A 558 -0.09 9.81 25.51
N LEU A 559 -0.32 9.17 26.66
CA LEU A 559 -1.14 7.97 26.74
C LEU A 559 -2.56 8.21 26.26
N GLN A 560 -3.20 9.29 26.70
CA GLN A 560 -4.55 9.65 26.26
C GLN A 560 -4.61 9.93 24.77
N PHE A 561 -3.63 10.65 24.24
CA PHE A 561 -3.54 10.99 22.83
C PHE A 561 -3.44 9.73 21.95
N HIS A 562 -2.44 8.90 22.22
CA HIS A 562 -2.18 7.72 21.41
C HIS A 562 -3.30 6.67 21.53
N ASP A 563 -3.80 6.43 22.74
CA ASP A 563 -4.89 5.47 22.96
C ASP A 563 -6.19 5.91 22.30
N THR A 564 -6.52 7.21 22.31
CA THR A 564 -7.72 7.73 21.63
C THR A 564 -7.64 7.53 20.13
N ILE A 565 -6.48 7.75 19.51
CA ILE A 565 -6.26 7.52 18.09
C ILE A 565 -6.46 6.05 17.73
N LEU A 566 -5.84 5.14 18.47
CA LEU A 566 -5.93 3.70 18.21
C LEU A 566 -7.34 3.15 18.41
N LYS A 567 -8.01 3.56 19.50
CA LYS A 567 -9.37 3.10 19.85
C LYS A 567 -10.47 3.78 19.03
N GLY A 568 -10.16 4.93 18.44
CA GLY A 568 -11.08 5.67 17.56
C GLY A 568 -11.44 4.94 16.26
N GLY A 569 -10.62 3.97 15.84
CA GLY A 569 -10.77 3.26 14.56
C GLY A 569 -10.11 4.02 13.41
N THR A 570 -10.04 3.36 12.27
CA THR A 570 -9.35 3.89 11.09
C THR A 570 -10.22 4.93 10.35
N MET A 571 -9.65 6.11 10.09
CA MET A 571 -10.32 7.22 9.41
C MET A 571 -9.28 8.27 8.98
N PRO A 572 -9.60 9.19 8.05
CA PRO A 572 -8.77 10.36 7.77
C PRO A 572 -8.40 11.13 9.04
N ILE A 573 -7.18 11.65 9.11
CA ILE A 573 -6.65 12.29 10.34
C ILE A 573 -7.45 13.55 10.73
N GLU A 574 -8.11 14.22 9.80
CA GLU A 574 -9.05 15.31 10.10
C GLU A 574 -10.20 14.84 11.00
N MET A 575 -10.69 13.61 10.82
CA MET A 575 -11.73 13.05 11.68
C MET A 575 -11.15 12.56 13.03
N VAL A 576 -9.90 12.12 13.04
CA VAL A 576 -9.15 11.90 14.30
C VAL A 576 -9.03 13.21 15.08
N ARG A 577 -8.77 14.33 14.41
CA ARG A 577 -8.75 15.66 15.02
C ARG A 577 -10.10 16.01 15.66
N ALA A 578 -11.19 15.82 14.93
CA ALA A 578 -12.54 16.06 15.43
C ALA A 578 -12.83 15.18 16.68
N LEU A 579 -12.43 13.92 16.66
CA LEU A 579 -12.59 13.00 17.80
C LEU A 579 -11.77 13.47 19.02
N LEU A 580 -10.50 13.80 18.85
CA LEU A 580 -9.63 14.28 19.93
C LEU A 580 -10.12 15.57 20.56
N LEU A 581 -10.67 16.48 19.75
CA LEU A 581 -11.21 17.77 20.19
C LEU A 581 -12.67 17.69 20.67
N GLN A 582 -13.34 16.54 20.55
CA GLN A 582 -14.78 16.38 20.78
C GLN A 582 -15.61 17.39 20.00
N GLU A 583 -15.19 17.64 18.74
CA GLU A 583 -15.77 18.66 17.89
C GLU A 583 -17.11 18.21 17.31
N LYS A 584 -18.15 19.00 17.51
CA LYS A 584 -19.44 18.79 16.84
C LYS A 584 -19.39 19.34 15.42
N LEU A 585 -19.01 18.49 14.46
CA LEU A 585 -18.91 18.85 13.05
C LEU A 585 -20.26 19.39 12.53
N PRO A 586 -20.28 20.41 11.65
CA PRO A 586 -21.49 20.81 10.93
C PRO A 586 -21.88 19.77 9.87
N ARG A 587 -23.16 19.72 9.50
CA ARG A 587 -23.68 18.74 8.52
C ARG A 587 -23.00 18.83 7.15
N ASP A 588 -22.66 20.04 6.72
CA ASP A 588 -21.99 20.37 5.46
C ASP A 588 -20.48 20.56 5.63
N PHE A 589 -19.89 19.91 6.65
CA PHE A 589 -18.45 19.99 6.94
C PHE A 589 -17.62 19.87 5.68
N LYS A 590 -16.64 20.77 5.56
CA LYS A 590 -15.56 20.74 4.54
C LYS A 590 -14.22 20.87 5.23
N PRO A 591 -13.21 20.08 4.82
CA PRO A 591 -11.87 20.16 5.41
C PRO A 591 -11.24 21.52 5.12
N ALA A 592 -10.71 22.15 6.15
CA ALA A 592 -10.02 23.45 6.06
C ALA A 592 -8.73 23.48 6.89
N TRP A 593 -8.40 22.41 7.59
CA TRP A 593 -7.26 22.36 8.47
C TRP A 593 -5.93 22.37 7.72
N ARG A 594 -5.04 23.31 8.13
CA ARG A 594 -3.70 23.50 7.59
C ARG A 594 -2.69 23.07 8.66
N PHE A 595 -2.17 21.84 8.57
CA PHE A 595 -1.32 21.22 9.57
C PHE A 595 0.18 21.44 9.37
N ALA A 596 0.62 21.85 8.18
CA ALA A 596 2.01 22.20 7.89
C ALA A 596 2.17 23.72 7.90
N GLN A 597 3.03 24.20 8.81
CA GLN A 597 3.39 25.63 8.97
C GLN A 597 4.70 25.95 8.26
#